data_5f7b82d12cf5dcd554bb34df88bcae51
#
_entry.id   5f7b82d12cf5dcd554bb34df88bcae51
#
_cell.length_a   1.000
_cell.length_b   1.000
_cell.length_c   1.000
_cell.angle_alpha   90.00
_cell.angle_beta   90.00
_cell.angle_gamma   90.00
#
_symmetry.space_group_name_H-M   'P 1'
#
loop_
_entity.id
_entity.type
_entity.pdbx_description
1 polymer ?
#
loop_
_entity_poly.entity_id
_entity_poly.type
_entity_poly.pdbx_seq_one_letter_code
_entity_poly.pdbx_strand_id
1 'polypeptide(L)'
;MGIRFRAKKIFIKKKHLIIQKIWIKGIGYVEYIIYFGAVARMFKGSIPALITPFKDIKVDLETLEKLVEWHISEGSHGLVAVGTTGESPTLSHEEHKIVVESVVKTSAGRIPVIAGAGSNNTAESTDLMRFAEKIGADGALVVT
;
A
#
# COMPACT_ATOMS: atom_id res chain seq x y z
N MET A 1 11.11 23.88 8.64
CA MET A 1 10.49 24.13 7.31
C MET A 1 9.39 23.08 7.12
N GLY A 2 8.14 23.47 7.38
CA GLY A 2 7.01 22.53 7.44
C GLY A 2 6.48 22.19 6.03
N ILE A 3 6.41 20.92 5.70
CA ILE A 3 5.78 20.43 4.47
C ILE A 3 4.26 20.51 4.68
N ARG A 4 3.58 21.40 3.96
CA ARG A 4 2.10 21.48 3.98
C ARG A 4 1.55 20.50 2.95
N PHE A 5 0.89 19.46 3.42
CA PHE A 5 0.10 18.55 2.59
C PHE A 5 -1.27 19.18 2.30
N ARG A 6 -1.63 19.29 1.03
CA ARG A 6 -2.97 19.72 0.60
C ARG A 6 -3.66 18.54 -0.08
N ALA A 7 -4.48 17.82 0.67
CA ALA A 7 -5.29 16.73 0.13
C ALA A 7 -6.57 17.30 -0.50
N LYS A 8 -6.83 17.03 -1.78
CA LYS A 8 -8.13 17.24 -2.41
C LYS A 8 -8.88 15.90 -2.42
N LYS A 9 -10.04 15.87 -1.75
CA LYS A 9 -10.97 14.73 -1.85
C LYS A 9 -11.75 14.83 -3.16
N ILE A 10 -11.66 13.80 -4.00
CA ILE A 10 -12.52 13.64 -5.16
C ILE A 10 -13.50 12.51 -4.81
N PHE A 11 -14.79 12.87 -4.68
CA PHE A 11 -15.85 11.87 -4.48
C PHE A 11 -16.31 11.33 -5.84
N ILE A 12 -16.06 10.06 -6.12
CA ILE A 12 -16.69 9.36 -7.24
C ILE A 12 -17.86 8.56 -6.67
N LYS A 13 -19.08 8.91 -7.10
CA LYS A 13 -20.35 8.33 -6.66
C LYS A 13 -20.59 6.96 -7.30
N LYS A 14 -19.72 5.97 -7.03
CA LYS A 14 -20.00 4.55 -7.25
C LYS A 14 -19.46 3.80 -6.03
N LYS A 15 -20.39 3.16 -5.31
CA LYS A 15 -20.19 2.30 -4.13
C LYS A 15 -18.73 2.20 -3.66
N HIS A 16 -18.37 3.01 -2.63
CA HIS A 16 -17.22 2.78 -1.74
C HIS A 16 -15.80 3.05 -2.27
N LEU A 17 -15.63 3.82 -3.33
CA LEU A 17 -14.31 4.25 -3.78
C LEU A 17 -14.04 5.70 -3.37
N ILE A 18 -13.06 5.94 -2.51
CA ILE A 18 -12.57 7.28 -2.17
C ILE A 18 -11.17 7.41 -2.73
N ILE A 19 -10.95 8.38 -3.60
CA ILE A 19 -9.63 8.70 -4.15
C ILE A 19 -9.09 9.90 -3.40
N GLN A 20 -7.96 9.77 -2.77
CA GLN A 20 -7.21 10.87 -2.17
C GLN A 20 -5.97 11.15 -3.01
N LYS A 21 -5.91 12.37 -3.56
CA LYS A 21 -4.73 12.86 -4.27
C LYS A 21 -3.77 13.48 -3.27
N ILE A 22 -2.57 12.94 -3.18
CA ILE A 22 -1.50 13.53 -2.37
C ILE A 22 -0.62 14.37 -3.29
N TRP A 23 -0.56 15.68 -3.03
CA TRP A 23 0.31 16.59 -3.75
C TRP A 23 1.51 16.94 -2.88
N ILE A 24 2.71 16.63 -3.35
CA ILE A 24 3.96 16.99 -2.68
C ILE A 24 4.58 18.16 -3.44
N LYS A 25 4.60 19.35 -2.80
CA LYS A 25 5.14 20.56 -3.40
C LYS A 25 6.64 20.37 -3.67
N GLY A 26 7.04 20.39 -4.95
CA GLY A 26 8.44 20.40 -5.38
C GLY A 26 8.96 19.08 -5.97
N ILE A 27 8.21 17.97 -5.96
CA ILE A 27 8.66 16.66 -6.45
C ILE A 27 7.89 16.19 -7.70
N GLY A 28 6.74 16.80 -8.01
CA GLY A 28 6.01 16.53 -9.26
C GLY A 28 5.33 15.16 -9.36
N TYR A 29 5.39 14.31 -8.35
CA TYR A 29 4.70 13.03 -8.32
C TYR A 29 3.31 13.20 -7.69
N VAL A 30 2.31 12.66 -8.39
CA VAL A 30 0.95 12.58 -7.87
C VAL A 30 0.67 11.12 -7.56
N GLU A 31 0.69 10.79 -6.28
CA GLU A 31 0.27 9.48 -5.81
C GLU A 31 -1.21 9.51 -5.47
N TYR A 32 -1.93 8.45 -5.85
CA TYR A 32 -3.33 8.27 -5.49
C TYR A 32 -3.45 7.11 -4.52
N ILE A 33 -4.11 7.36 -3.38
CA ILE A 33 -4.53 6.30 -2.50
C ILE A 33 -6.01 6.02 -2.76
N ILE A 34 -6.32 4.80 -3.14
CA ILE A 34 -7.66 4.30 -3.36
C ILE A 34 -8.05 3.50 -2.13
N TYR A 35 -9.12 3.92 -1.47
CA TYR A 35 -9.63 3.25 -0.28
C TYR A 35 -10.67 2.20 -0.65
N PHE A 36 -10.65 1.06 0.05
CA PHE A 36 -11.63 0.01 -0.08
C PHE A 36 -12.60 0.03 1.12
N GLY A 37 -13.90 -0.16 0.86
CA GLY A 37 -14.92 -0.36 1.89
C GLY A 37 -15.81 0.85 2.22
N ALA A 38 -16.84 0.58 3.03
CA ALA A 38 -17.91 1.53 3.35
C ALA A 38 -17.52 2.63 4.34
N VAL A 39 -16.47 2.39 5.14
CA VAL A 39 -15.92 3.36 6.10
C VAL A 39 -14.45 3.50 5.79
N ALA A 40 -14.11 4.51 5.02
CA ALA A 40 -12.72 4.86 4.78
C ALA A 40 -12.06 5.19 6.13
N ARG A 41 -11.26 4.28 6.65
CA ARG A 41 -10.32 4.62 7.72
C ARG A 41 -9.37 5.67 7.13
N MET A 42 -9.40 6.86 7.69
CA MET A 42 -8.50 7.91 7.25
C MET A 42 -7.10 7.54 7.69
N PHE A 43 -6.20 7.29 6.74
CA PHE A 43 -4.79 7.02 7.03
C PHE A 43 -4.17 8.23 7.73
N LYS A 44 -3.58 8.02 8.89
CA LYS A 44 -2.98 9.06 9.75
C LYS A 44 -1.71 8.54 10.38
N GLY A 45 -0.81 9.46 10.72
CA GLY A 45 0.41 9.14 11.47
C GLY A 45 1.53 8.60 10.62
N SER A 46 2.37 7.75 11.21
CA SER A 46 3.51 7.11 10.56
C SER A 46 3.06 5.85 9.82
N ILE A 47 3.24 5.84 8.51
CA ILE A 47 2.87 4.71 7.64
C ILE A 47 4.10 4.37 6.79
N PRO A 48 5.04 3.57 7.31
CA PRO A 48 6.25 3.21 6.60
C PRO A 48 5.97 2.33 5.38
N ALA A 49 6.76 2.56 4.33
CA ALA A 49 6.85 1.66 3.20
C ALA A 49 7.81 0.52 3.55
N LEU A 50 7.32 -0.70 3.55
CA LEU A 50 8.10 -1.88 3.86
C LEU A 50 9.09 -2.20 2.75
N ILE A 51 10.27 -2.68 3.13
CA ILE A 51 11.16 -3.41 2.22
C ILE A 51 10.59 -4.81 1.98
N THR A 52 10.95 -5.43 0.87
CA THR A 52 10.70 -6.86 0.63
C THR A 52 11.97 -7.64 0.94
N PRO A 53 12.01 -8.43 2.04
CA PRO A 53 13.18 -9.24 2.35
C PRO A 53 13.36 -10.37 1.33
N PHE A 54 14.63 -10.65 1.00
CA PHE A 54 15.00 -11.76 0.13
C PHE A 54 16.01 -12.67 0.83
N LYS A 55 15.89 -13.98 0.54
CA LYS A 55 16.87 -14.99 0.91
C LYS A 55 17.12 -15.89 -0.33
N ASP A 56 18.35 -16.01 -0.73
CA ASP A 56 18.72 -16.79 -1.91
C ASP A 56 17.86 -16.45 -3.15
N ILE A 57 17.76 -15.15 -3.46
CA ILE A 57 16.96 -14.59 -4.57
C ILE A 57 15.44 -14.83 -4.51
N LYS A 58 14.93 -15.43 -3.45
CA LYS A 58 13.49 -15.62 -3.22
C LYS A 58 12.99 -14.70 -2.13
N VAL A 59 11.72 -14.34 -2.19
CA VAL A 59 11.08 -13.56 -1.12
C VAL A 59 11.13 -14.34 0.19
N ASP A 60 11.64 -13.72 1.25
CA ASP A 60 11.69 -14.27 2.60
C ASP A 60 10.46 -13.83 3.40
N LEU A 61 9.41 -14.62 3.31
CA LEU A 61 8.14 -14.33 4.00
C LEU A 61 8.28 -14.37 5.52
N GLU A 62 9.13 -15.26 6.06
CA GLU A 62 9.34 -15.33 7.51
C GLU A 62 9.92 -14.03 8.07
N THR A 63 10.93 -13.49 7.39
CA THR A 63 11.52 -12.20 7.77
C THR A 63 10.53 -11.05 7.54
N LEU A 64 9.72 -11.10 6.48
CA LEU A 64 8.68 -10.12 6.22
C LEU A 64 7.63 -10.08 7.34
N GLU A 65 7.15 -11.24 7.78
CA GLU A 65 6.19 -11.36 8.88
C GLU A 65 6.74 -10.78 10.19
N LYS A 66 8.01 -11.12 10.52
CA LYS A 66 8.71 -10.52 11.68
C LYS A 66 8.82 -9.02 11.57
N LEU A 67 9.07 -8.47 10.37
CA LEU A 67 9.15 -7.04 10.13
C LEU A 67 7.78 -6.37 10.35
N VAL A 68 6.70 -6.98 9.90
CA VAL A 68 5.33 -6.49 10.14
C VAL A 68 5.02 -6.45 11.64
N GLU A 69 5.31 -7.53 12.36
CA GLU A 69 5.11 -7.60 13.81
C GLU A 69 5.93 -6.53 14.55
N TRP A 70 7.17 -6.35 14.15
CA TRP A 70 8.04 -5.32 14.73
C TRP A 70 7.45 -3.92 14.53
N HIS A 71 7.00 -3.57 13.31
CA HIS A 71 6.37 -2.29 13.05
C HIS A 71 5.11 -2.05 13.88
N ILE A 72 4.31 -3.09 14.09
CA ILE A 72 3.11 -3.00 14.92
C ILE A 72 3.50 -2.75 16.38
N SER A 73 4.51 -3.48 16.89
CA SER A 73 4.97 -3.32 18.28
C SER A 73 5.61 -1.95 18.54
N GLU A 74 6.28 -1.37 17.54
CA GLU A 74 6.88 -0.02 17.60
C GLU A 74 5.87 1.12 17.35
N GLY A 75 4.59 0.80 17.22
CA GLY A 75 3.52 1.80 17.14
C GLY A 75 3.36 2.45 15.77
N SER A 76 3.72 1.79 14.69
CA SER A 76 3.36 2.24 13.34
C SER A 76 1.85 2.31 13.18
N HIS A 77 1.36 3.34 12.48
CA HIS A 77 -0.08 3.60 12.31
C HIS A 77 -0.69 2.94 11.07
N GLY A 78 0.14 2.34 10.24
CA GLY A 78 -0.22 1.60 9.04
C GLY A 78 1.03 1.16 8.30
N LEU A 79 0.88 0.39 7.22
CA LEU A 79 1.98 -0.12 6.41
C LEU A 79 1.69 0.05 4.93
N VAL A 80 2.73 0.31 4.13
CA VAL A 80 2.65 0.20 2.66
C VAL A 80 3.43 -1.05 2.26
N ALA A 81 2.74 -2.03 1.68
CA ALA A 81 3.34 -3.23 1.12
C ALA A 81 3.61 -3.06 -0.38
N VAL A 82 4.78 -3.47 -0.83
CA VAL A 82 5.17 -3.46 -2.26
C VAL A 82 4.99 -2.10 -2.95
N GLY A 83 5.37 -1.02 -2.25
CA GLY A 83 5.64 0.27 -2.89
C GLY A 83 7.01 0.24 -3.60
N THR A 84 7.51 1.40 -4.02
CA THR A 84 8.85 1.55 -4.63
C THR A 84 9.94 1.03 -3.68
N THR A 85 9.84 1.33 -2.38
CA THR A 85 10.75 0.83 -1.35
C THR A 85 10.73 -0.71 -1.24
N GLY A 86 9.60 -1.33 -1.52
CA GLY A 86 9.42 -2.79 -1.52
C GLY A 86 9.82 -3.44 -2.84
N GLU A 87 10.55 -2.73 -3.70
CA GLU A 87 11.11 -3.23 -4.96
C GLU A 87 10.07 -3.79 -5.94
N SER A 88 8.87 -3.18 -5.98
CA SER A 88 7.76 -3.60 -6.86
C SER A 88 8.18 -3.95 -8.30
N PRO A 89 9.10 -3.21 -8.98
CA PRO A 89 9.50 -3.53 -10.35
C PRO A 89 10.34 -4.81 -10.50
N THR A 90 10.91 -5.33 -9.42
CA THR A 90 11.80 -6.52 -9.46
C THR A 90 11.06 -7.81 -9.09
N LEU A 91 9.84 -7.68 -8.57
CA LEU A 91 8.99 -8.82 -8.20
C LEU A 91 8.20 -9.33 -9.42
N SER A 92 8.09 -10.63 -9.55
CA SER A 92 7.07 -11.23 -10.42
C SER A 92 5.67 -10.89 -9.91
N HIS A 93 4.65 -11.02 -10.75
CA HIS A 93 3.25 -10.76 -10.34
C HIS A 93 2.79 -11.67 -9.20
N GLU A 94 3.25 -12.92 -9.20
CA GLU A 94 2.99 -13.87 -8.12
C GLU A 94 3.66 -13.44 -6.82
N GLU A 95 4.94 -13.08 -6.85
CA GLU A 95 5.67 -12.62 -5.67
C GLU A 95 5.05 -11.35 -5.10
N HIS A 96 4.68 -10.39 -5.97
CA HIS A 96 3.97 -9.17 -5.56
C HIS A 96 2.71 -9.51 -4.76
N LYS A 97 1.86 -10.39 -5.30
CA LYS A 97 0.62 -10.82 -4.66
C LYS A 97 0.87 -11.54 -3.33
N ILE A 98 1.84 -12.45 -3.30
CA ILE A 98 2.21 -13.20 -2.09
C ILE A 98 2.70 -12.24 -0.98
N VAL A 99 3.54 -11.27 -1.30
CA VAL A 99 4.04 -10.27 -0.33
C VAL A 99 2.90 -9.44 0.25
N VAL A 100 2.02 -8.88 -0.61
CA VAL A 100 0.88 -8.09 -0.13
C VAL A 100 -0.04 -8.94 0.74
N GLU A 101 -0.34 -10.17 0.33
CA GLU A 101 -1.18 -11.09 1.10
C GLU A 101 -0.59 -11.43 2.47
N SER A 102 0.73 -11.70 2.54
CA SER A 102 1.42 -11.96 3.80
C SER A 102 1.31 -10.76 4.75
N VAL A 103 1.56 -9.53 4.26
CA VAL A 103 1.45 -8.32 5.08
C VAL A 103 0.03 -8.12 5.60
N VAL A 104 -1.00 -8.31 4.77
CA VAL A 104 -2.40 -8.17 5.17
C VAL A 104 -2.78 -9.21 6.23
N LYS A 105 -2.41 -10.48 5.99
CA LYS A 105 -2.66 -11.58 6.94
C LYS A 105 -1.97 -11.36 8.27
N THR A 106 -0.68 -11.01 8.26
CA THR A 106 0.10 -10.78 9.47
C THR A 106 -0.40 -9.57 10.23
N SER A 107 -0.78 -8.49 9.55
CA SER A 107 -1.37 -7.31 10.21
C SER A 107 -2.68 -7.62 10.91
N ALA A 108 -3.46 -8.57 10.39
CA ALA A 108 -4.72 -9.06 10.98
C ALA A 108 -5.69 -7.93 11.38
N GLY A 109 -5.74 -6.83 10.62
CA GLY A 109 -6.58 -5.67 10.89
C GLY A 109 -6.16 -4.81 12.09
N ARG A 110 -5.02 -5.10 12.73
CA ARG A 110 -4.50 -4.31 13.86
C ARG A 110 -4.10 -2.89 13.45
N ILE A 111 -3.50 -2.75 12.27
CA ILE A 111 -3.19 -1.49 11.62
C ILE A 111 -3.57 -1.58 10.13
N PRO A 112 -3.91 -0.47 9.47
CA PRO A 112 -4.26 -0.48 8.06
C PRO A 112 -3.08 -0.81 7.15
N VAL A 113 -3.37 -1.55 6.08
CA VAL A 113 -2.41 -1.92 5.04
C VAL A 113 -2.80 -1.29 3.71
N ILE A 114 -1.84 -0.59 3.11
CA ILE A 114 -1.94 -0.02 1.77
C ILE A 114 -1.12 -0.91 0.83
N ALA A 115 -1.75 -1.51 -0.17
CA ALA A 115 -1.07 -2.32 -1.16
C ALA A 115 -0.52 -1.45 -2.30
N GLY A 116 0.74 -1.61 -2.67
CA GLY A 116 1.25 -1.07 -3.92
C GLY A 116 0.53 -1.72 -5.10
N ALA A 117 0.00 -0.91 -6.00
CA ALA A 117 -0.71 -1.36 -7.20
C ALA A 117 -0.35 -0.50 -8.43
N GLY A 118 0.74 0.26 -8.33
CA GLY A 118 1.25 1.06 -9.44
C GLY A 118 1.88 0.17 -10.52
N SER A 119 1.55 0.44 -11.78
CA SER A 119 2.17 -0.16 -12.96
C SER A 119 2.08 0.81 -14.12
N ASN A 120 3.03 0.72 -15.05
CA ASN A 120 2.96 1.40 -16.34
C ASN A 120 1.85 0.82 -17.25
N ASN A 121 1.31 -0.34 -16.89
CA ASN A 121 0.21 -1.00 -17.58
C ASN A 121 -1.08 -0.87 -16.77
N THR A 122 -2.06 -0.15 -17.30
CA THR A 122 -3.36 0.07 -16.62
C THR A 122 -4.12 -1.23 -16.30
N ALA A 123 -4.01 -2.24 -17.17
CA ALA A 123 -4.66 -3.53 -16.92
C ALA A 123 -4.03 -4.26 -15.74
N GLU A 124 -2.71 -4.26 -15.64
CA GLU A 124 -1.95 -4.78 -14.52
C GLU A 124 -2.31 -4.07 -13.20
N SER A 125 -2.24 -2.73 -13.20
CA SER A 125 -2.62 -1.92 -12.04
C SER A 125 -4.04 -2.24 -11.56
N THR A 126 -4.97 -2.42 -12.51
CA THR A 126 -6.36 -2.80 -12.21
C THR A 126 -6.46 -4.19 -11.58
N ASP A 127 -5.67 -5.16 -12.06
CA ASP A 127 -5.64 -6.51 -11.49
C ASP A 127 -5.07 -6.52 -10.07
N LEU A 128 -3.97 -5.81 -9.85
CA LEU A 128 -3.35 -5.66 -8.53
C LEU A 128 -4.30 -4.99 -7.53
N MET A 129 -5.03 -3.95 -7.96
CA MET A 129 -6.03 -3.29 -7.10
C MET A 129 -7.18 -4.23 -6.73
N ARG A 130 -7.71 -4.99 -7.69
CA ARG A 130 -8.77 -5.97 -7.43
C ARG A 130 -8.31 -7.08 -6.49
N PHE A 131 -7.08 -7.54 -6.67
CA PHE A 131 -6.49 -8.51 -5.78
C PHE A 131 -6.36 -7.95 -4.36
N ALA A 132 -5.81 -6.73 -4.19
CA ALA A 132 -5.66 -6.08 -2.90
C ALA A 132 -7.01 -5.90 -2.18
N GLU A 133 -8.06 -5.46 -2.89
CA GLU A 133 -9.42 -5.37 -2.36
C GLU A 133 -9.94 -6.73 -1.90
N LYS A 134 -9.77 -7.76 -2.72
CA LYS A 134 -10.24 -9.14 -2.44
C LYS A 134 -9.62 -9.73 -1.18
N ILE A 135 -8.34 -9.48 -0.93
CA ILE A 135 -7.63 -10.00 0.25
C ILE A 135 -7.80 -9.15 1.50
N GLY A 136 -8.51 -8.01 1.42
CA GLY A 136 -8.83 -7.16 2.55
C GLY A 136 -7.78 -6.09 2.88
N ALA A 137 -6.99 -5.66 1.93
CA ALA A 137 -6.19 -4.44 2.10
C ALA A 137 -7.13 -3.22 2.30
N ASP A 138 -6.69 -2.23 3.10
CA ASP A 138 -7.48 -1.04 3.40
C ASP A 138 -7.42 0.02 2.28
N GLY A 139 -6.43 -0.08 1.41
CA GLY A 139 -6.27 0.81 0.27
C GLY A 139 -5.21 0.33 -0.71
N ALA A 140 -5.13 1.01 -1.86
CA ALA A 140 -4.10 0.79 -2.86
C ALA A 140 -3.35 2.09 -3.18
N LEU A 141 -2.03 1.99 -3.32
CA LEU A 141 -1.14 3.05 -3.76
C LEU A 141 -0.89 2.90 -5.26
N VAL A 142 -1.34 3.86 -6.04
CA VAL A 142 -1.20 3.87 -7.49
C VAL A 142 -0.36 5.08 -7.91
N VAL A 143 0.65 4.84 -8.71
CA VAL A 143 1.50 5.86 -9.33
C VAL A 143 0.99 6.14 -10.75
N THR A 144 0.90 7.41 -11.10
CA THR A 144 0.50 7.88 -12.43
C THR A 144 1.61 8.70 -13.06
#